data_2323c95ffc0cc3010f3ecd18fd64f3f3
#
_entry.id   2323c95ffc0cc3010f3ecd18fd64f3f3
#
_cell.length_a   1.000
_cell.length_b   1.000
_cell.length_c   1.000
_cell.angle_alpha   90.00
_cell.angle_beta   90.00
_cell.angle_gamma   90.00
#
_symmetry.space_group_name_H-M   'P 1'
#
loop_
_entity.id
_entity.type
_entity.pdbx_description
1 polymer ?
#
loop_
_entity_poly.entity_id
_entity_poly.type
_entity_poly.pdbx_seq_one_letter_code
_entity_poly.pdbx_strand_id
1 'polypeptide(L)'
;METERKDVLIGKLTVNLLVLRTMLHLSQSDFAKLLGMSRQQIVAIENKKRKMTWSTFLAAVLIFKSNEETNQLLSVFGIYTEDLEEFIKKKDDRSTDI
;
A
#
# COMPACT_ATOMS: atom_id res chain seq x y z
N MET A 1 15.14 2.67 -2.12
CA MET A 1 14.23 3.80 -2.43
C MET A 1 14.37 4.86 -1.35
N GLU A 2 14.45 6.10 -1.76
CA GLU A 2 14.64 7.22 -0.83
C GLU A 2 13.40 7.46 0.03
N THR A 3 13.61 8.00 1.23
CA THR A 3 12.52 8.30 2.16
C THR A 3 11.48 9.23 1.56
N GLU A 4 11.93 10.26 0.83
CA GLU A 4 11.03 11.22 0.19
C GLU A 4 10.11 10.53 -0.82
N ARG A 5 10.66 9.60 -1.59
CA ARG A 5 9.88 8.87 -2.57
C ARG A 5 8.89 7.93 -1.89
N LYS A 6 9.30 7.28 -0.81
CA LYS A 6 8.40 6.45 -0.01
C LYS A 6 7.25 7.28 0.54
N ASP A 7 7.54 8.47 1.03
CA ASP A 7 6.51 9.36 1.59
C ASP A 7 5.50 9.79 0.54
N VAL A 8 5.94 10.03 -0.69
CA VAL A 8 5.03 10.37 -1.79
C VAL A 8 4.07 9.22 -2.07
N LEU A 9 4.59 8.00 -2.14
CA LEU A 9 3.76 6.82 -2.40
C LEU A 9 2.78 6.56 -1.25
N ILE A 10 3.24 6.68 -0.02
CA ILE A 10 2.39 6.54 1.17
C ILE A 10 1.26 7.56 1.13
N GLY A 11 1.57 8.80 0.78
CA GLY A 11 0.56 9.86 0.68
C GLY A 11 -0.50 9.55 -0.35
N LYS A 12 -0.09 9.05 -1.50
CA LYS A 12 -1.02 8.70 -2.57
C LYS A 12 -1.94 7.54 -2.16
N LEU A 13 -1.40 6.55 -1.48
CA LEU A 13 -2.23 5.45 -0.98
C LEU A 13 -3.18 5.95 0.10
N THR A 14 -2.70 6.77 1.03
CA THR A 14 -3.53 7.29 2.11
C THR A 14 -4.75 8.04 1.58
N VAL A 15 -4.55 8.91 0.59
CA VAL A 15 -5.64 9.70 -0.01
C VAL A 15 -6.68 8.80 -0.69
N ASN A 16 -6.25 7.68 -1.24
CA ASN A 16 -7.12 6.77 -2.00
C ASN A 16 -7.56 5.54 -1.19
N LEU A 17 -7.19 5.46 0.08
CA LEU A 17 -7.40 4.26 0.87
C LEU A 17 -8.87 3.90 1.03
N LEU A 18 -9.70 4.88 1.33
CA LEU A 18 -11.15 4.66 1.47
C LEU A 18 -11.76 4.08 0.20
N VAL A 19 -11.41 4.66 -0.95
CA VAL A 19 -11.92 4.20 -2.24
C VAL A 19 -11.51 2.76 -2.51
N LEU A 20 -10.21 2.46 -2.35
CA LEU A 20 -9.69 1.12 -2.63
C LEU A 20 -10.30 0.07 -1.68
N ARG A 21 -10.38 0.41 -0.41
CA ARG A 21 -10.94 -0.49 0.60
C ARG A 21 -12.41 -0.79 0.32
N THR A 22 -13.19 0.24 0.02
CA THR A 22 -14.64 0.06 -0.23
C THR A 22 -14.91 -0.67 -1.53
N MET A 23 -14.05 -0.55 -2.53
CA MET A 23 -14.19 -1.35 -3.76
C MET A 23 -14.11 -2.84 -3.49
N LEU A 24 -13.38 -3.25 -2.45
CA LEU A 24 -13.27 -4.65 -2.04
C LEU A 24 -14.34 -5.02 -1.00
N HIS A 25 -15.25 -4.10 -0.69
CA HIS A 25 -16.30 -4.31 0.33
C HIS A 25 -15.72 -4.65 1.70
N LEU A 26 -14.53 -4.14 2.00
CA LEU A 26 -13.88 -4.33 3.29
C LEU A 26 -14.22 -3.19 4.23
N SER A 27 -14.75 -3.53 5.41
CA SER A 27 -14.91 -2.55 6.47
C SER A 27 -13.53 -2.16 7.00
N GLN A 28 -13.48 -1.09 7.79
CA GLN A 28 -12.22 -0.71 8.46
C GLN A 28 -11.71 -1.85 9.34
N SER A 29 -12.62 -2.57 10.01
CA SER A 29 -12.24 -3.71 10.85
C SER A 29 -11.69 -4.87 10.02
N ASP A 30 -12.32 -5.18 8.89
CA ASP A 30 -11.86 -6.26 7.99
C ASP A 30 -10.48 -5.95 7.45
N PHE A 31 -10.29 -4.72 6.99
CA PHE A 31 -9.01 -4.28 6.44
C PHE A 31 -7.91 -4.32 7.50
N ALA A 32 -8.23 -3.84 8.71
CA ALA A 32 -7.30 -3.89 9.84
C ALA A 32 -6.86 -5.32 10.14
N LYS A 33 -7.79 -6.27 10.13
CA LYS A 33 -7.46 -7.69 10.37
C LYS A 33 -6.48 -8.22 9.33
N LEU A 34 -6.68 -7.87 8.07
CA LEU A 34 -5.77 -8.29 7.00
C LEU A 34 -4.37 -7.75 7.22
N LEU A 35 -4.26 -6.54 7.74
CA LEU A 35 -2.96 -5.89 7.96
C LEU A 35 -2.35 -6.21 9.32
N GLY A 36 -3.06 -6.94 10.18
CA GLY A 36 -2.58 -7.19 11.54
C GLY A 36 -2.60 -5.95 12.42
N MET A 37 -3.56 -5.05 12.19
CA MET A 37 -3.67 -3.77 12.90
C MET A 37 -5.02 -3.67 13.61
N SER A 38 -5.17 -2.67 14.48
CA SER A 38 -6.46 -2.38 15.09
C SER A 38 -7.30 -1.51 14.16
N ARG A 39 -8.62 -1.58 14.32
CA ARG A 39 -9.54 -0.71 13.59
C ARG A 39 -9.22 0.77 13.84
N GLN A 40 -8.89 1.11 15.09
CA GLN A 40 -8.59 2.49 15.47
C GLN A 40 -7.37 3.03 14.71
N GLN A 41 -6.37 2.18 14.46
CA GLN A 41 -5.20 2.57 13.69
C GLN A 41 -5.58 2.88 12.24
N ILE A 42 -6.47 2.08 11.64
CA ILE A 42 -6.94 2.33 10.28
C ILE A 42 -7.75 3.63 10.21
N VAL A 43 -8.64 3.85 11.19
CA VAL A 43 -9.41 5.09 11.28
C VAL A 43 -8.48 6.30 11.35
N ALA A 44 -7.45 6.24 12.19
CA ALA A 44 -6.50 7.34 12.33
C ALA A 44 -5.73 7.61 11.03
N ILE A 45 -5.35 6.56 10.30
CA ILE A 45 -4.67 6.71 9.01
C ILE A 45 -5.61 7.36 7.99
N GLU A 46 -6.84 6.87 7.86
CA GLU A 46 -7.80 7.43 6.91
C GLU A 46 -8.16 8.88 7.22
N ASN A 47 -8.15 9.25 8.50
CA ASN A 47 -8.40 10.63 8.93
C ASN A 47 -7.14 11.48 8.93
N LYS A 48 -6.02 10.96 8.46
CA LYS A 48 -4.73 11.67 8.35
C LYS A 48 -4.19 12.15 9.70
N LYS A 49 -4.60 11.48 10.79
CA LYS A 49 -4.08 11.76 12.14
C LYS A 49 -2.88 10.90 12.48
N ARG A 50 -2.62 9.86 11.69
CA ARG A 50 -1.49 8.97 11.84
C ARG A 50 -0.93 8.68 10.45
N LYS A 51 0.40 8.76 10.33
CA LYS A 51 1.06 8.44 9.08
C LYS A 51 1.18 6.92 8.95
N MET A 52 0.88 6.40 7.76
CA MET A 52 1.09 4.99 7.44
C MET A 52 2.58 4.69 7.38
N THR A 53 3.00 3.58 7.98
CA THR A 53 4.39 3.14 7.87
C THR A 53 4.65 2.51 6.50
N TRP A 54 5.92 2.41 6.14
CA TRP A 54 6.30 1.79 4.87
C TRP A 54 5.87 0.32 4.81
N SER A 55 6.03 -0.42 5.91
CA SER A 55 5.62 -1.82 5.95
C SER A 55 4.10 -1.97 5.80
N THR A 56 3.32 -1.09 6.39
CA THR A 56 1.86 -1.09 6.21
C THR A 56 1.49 -0.76 4.77
N PHE A 57 2.19 0.20 4.16
CA PHE A 57 2.02 0.54 2.75
C PHE A 57 2.22 -0.68 1.86
N LEU A 58 3.33 -1.40 2.04
CA LEU A 58 3.63 -2.58 1.24
C LEU A 58 2.59 -3.68 1.42
N ALA A 59 2.14 -3.90 2.65
CA ALA A 59 1.10 -4.90 2.93
C ALA A 59 -0.23 -4.51 2.26
N ALA A 60 -0.60 -3.24 2.32
CA ALA A 60 -1.83 -2.76 1.68
C ALA A 60 -1.73 -2.88 0.17
N VAL A 61 -0.59 -2.51 -0.42
CA VAL A 61 -0.37 -2.67 -1.86
C VAL A 61 -0.53 -4.13 -2.28
N LEU A 62 0.00 -5.05 -1.49
CA LEU A 62 -0.14 -6.48 -1.77
C LEU A 62 -1.62 -6.88 -1.86
N ILE A 63 -2.43 -6.41 -0.92
CA ILE A 63 -3.87 -6.71 -0.90
C ILE A 63 -4.54 -6.16 -2.15
N PHE A 64 -4.32 -4.89 -2.47
CA PHE A 64 -4.98 -4.23 -3.60
C PHE A 64 -4.48 -4.75 -4.94
N LYS A 65 -3.20 -5.12 -5.03
CA LYS A 65 -2.65 -5.69 -6.25
C LYS A 65 -3.16 -7.10 -6.52
N SER A 66 -3.49 -7.83 -5.46
CA SER A 66 -3.98 -9.21 -5.57
C SER A 66 -5.45 -9.31 -5.97
N ASN A 67 -6.18 -8.21 -5.97
CA ASN A 67 -7.60 -8.18 -6.32
C ASN A 67 -7.79 -7.43 -7.64
N GLU A 68 -8.52 -8.04 -8.58
CA GLU A 68 -8.73 -7.46 -9.90
C GLU A 68 -9.38 -6.07 -9.85
N GLU A 69 -10.32 -5.87 -8.95
CA GLU A 69 -11.07 -4.62 -8.84
C GLU A 69 -10.17 -3.42 -8.53
N THR A 70 -9.08 -3.65 -7.83
CA THR A 70 -8.18 -2.58 -7.37
C THR A 70 -6.83 -2.57 -8.05
N ASN A 71 -6.43 -3.68 -8.67
CA ASN A 71 -5.07 -3.82 -9.22
C ASN A 71 -4.72 -2.70 -10.20
N GLN A 72 -5.58 -2.43 -11.17
CA GLN A 72 -5.29 -1.42 -12.19
C GLN A 72 -5.31 0.00 -11.61
N LEU A 73 -6.11 0.23 -10.60
CA LEU A 73 -6.21 1.56 -9.98
C LEU A 73 -4.93 1.96 -9.27
N LEU A 74 -4.13 1.01 -8.82
CA LEU A 74 -2.84 1.31 -8.20
C LEU A 74 -1.92 2.08 -9.15
N SER A 75 -1.92 1.72 -10.42
CA SER A 75 -1.14 2.43 -11.43
C SER A 75 -1.78 3.76 -11.79
N VAL A 76 -3.10 3.78 -11.93
CA VAL A 76 -3.84 5.01 -12.27
C VAL A 76 -3.64 6.07 -11.20
N PHE A 77 -3.65 5.68 -9.92
CA PHE A 77 -3.46 6.60 -8.81
C PHE A 77 -1.98 6.91 -8.53
N GLY A 78 -1.07 6.31 -9.30
CA GLY A 78 0.36 6.54 -9.12
C GLY A 78 0.92 5.90 -7.85
N ILE A 79 0.28 4.84 -7.37
CA ILE A 79 0.70 4.12 -6.16
C ILE A 79 1.67 3.00 -6.50
N TYR A 80 1.35 2.21 -7.52
CA TYR A 80 2.24 1.14 -7.99
C TYR A 80 2.94 1.62 -9.25
N THR A 81 4.18 2.06 -9.10
CA THR A 81 4.98 2.69 -10.15
C THR A 81 6.12 1.77 -10.55
N GLU A 82 6.78 2.09 -11.67
CA GLU A 82 7.94 1.31 -12.13
C GLU A 82 9.07 1.30 -11.12
N ASP A 83 9.33 2.42 -10.46
CA ASP A 83 10.39 2.50 -9.46
C ASP A 83 10.05 1.67 -8.21
N LEU A 84 8.78 1.58 -7.83
CA LEU A 84 8.36 0.71 -6.74
C LEU A 84 8.54 -0.76 -7.15
N GLU A 85 8.11 -1.12 -8.35
CA GLU A 85 8.26 -2.47 -8.87
C GLU A 85 9.74 -2.87 -8.90
N GLU A 86 10.60 -2.00 -9.41
CA GLU A 86 12.04 -2.24 -9.44
C GLU A 86 12.63 -2.40 -8.03
N PHE A 87 12.14 -1.62 -7.08
CA PHE A 87 12.60 -1.69 -5.70
C PHE A 87 12.24 -3.03 -5.06
N ILE A 88 11.05 -3.55 -5.33
CA ILE A 88 10.55 -4.81 -4.76
C ILE A 88 11.16 -6.01 -5.47
N LYS A 89 11.36 -5.91 -6.78
CA LYS A 89 11.81 -7.02 -7.63
C LYS A 89 13.25 -7.41 -7.31
N LYS A 90 13.48 -8.70 -7.11
CA LYS A 90 14.83 -9.21 -6.91
C LYS A 90 15.53 -9.31 -8.27
N LYS A 91 16.70 -8.66 -8.39
CA LYS A 91 17.49 -8.72 -9.61
C LYS A 91 18.36 -9.98 -9.66
N ASP A 92 18.62 -10.46 -10.86
CA ASP A 92 19.43 -11.66 -11.07
C ASP A 92 20.83 -11.54 -10.47
N ASP A 93 21.48 -10.40 -10.62
CA ASP A 93 22.82 -10.14 -10.11
C ASP A 93 22.86 -10.20 -8.58
N ARG A 94 21.76 -9.86 -7.91
CA ARG A 94 21.68 -9.98 -6.44
C ARG A 94 21.55 -11.42 -6.00
N SER A 95 20.94 -12.28 -6.80
CA SER A 95 20.79 -13.67 -6.44
C SER A 95 22.11 -14.44 -6.51
N THR A 96 23.10 -13.93 -7.24
CA THR A 96 24.42 -14.54 -7.34
C THR A 96 25.35 -14.16 -6.19
N ASP A 97 24.99 -13.15 -5.41
CA ASP A 97 25.80 -12.67 -4.29
C ASP A 97 25.60 -13.49 -3.02
N ILE A 98 24.71 -14.44 -3.04
CA ILE A 98 24.43 -15.33 -1.92
C ILE A 98 25.27 -16.61 -2.00
#